data_213b446e806bfd1037e7c39cd22eb812
#
_entry.id   213b446e806bfd1037e7c39cd22eb812
#
_cell.length_a   1.000
_cell.length_b   1.000
_cell.length_c   1.000
_cell.angle_alpha   90.00
_cell.angle_beta   90.00
_cell.angle_gamma   90.00
#
_symmetry.space_group_name_H-M   'P 1'
#
loop_
_entity.id
_entity.type
_entity.pdbx_description
1 polymer ?
#
loop_
_entity_poly.entity_id
_entity_poly.type
_entity_poly.pdbx_seq_one_letter_code
_entity_poly.pdbx_strand_id
1 'polypeptide(L)'
;KPASDNSKFIAEFIRASVSYPNSKNKILKDISVKITKGDRIGLLGKNGTGKSTFLKTLIGELKEISGSIKLKKNLEFSYFDQLRNDLNSNKSLKEILVRNGGDYLSVQGKERHVCSYLKDFQFDPKRVNDTILSLSGGQQNRLLLSKVLANPKTGLILDEPTNDLDLETMDLLTEMLSSYKGTLLI
;
A
#
# COMPACT_ATOMS: atom_id res chain seq x y z
N LYS A 1 -20.42 24.07 17.69
CA LYS A 1 -20.03 23.10 16.67
C LYS A 1 -18.69 22.50 17.11
N PRO A 2 -18.56 21.19 17.32
CA PRO A 2 -17.26 20.62 17.63
C PRO A 2 -16.35 20.85 16.43
N ALA A 3 -15.15 21.37 16.67
CA ALA A 3 -14.10 21.47 15.66
C ALA A 3 -13.86 20.06 15.14
N SER A 4 -14.11 19.84 13.85
CA SER A 4 -13.80 18.57 13.21
C SER A 4 -12.29 18.32 13.37
N ASP A 5 -11.95 17.22 13.99
CA ASP A 5 -10.56 16.81 14.21
C ASP A 5 -9.89 16.58 12.83
N ASN A 6 -9.38 17.65 12.25
CA ASN A 6 -8.72 17.66 10.92
C ASN A 6 -7.47 16.76 10.88
N SER A 7 -7.02 16.26 12.03
CA SER A 7 -5.84 15.40 12.12
C SER A 7 -6.07 14.02 11.51
N LYS A 8 -7.32 13.54 11.52
CA LYS A 8 -7.71 12.22 11.00
C LYS A 8 -8.21 12.23 9.56
N PHE A 9 -8.46 13.40 8.97
CA PHE A 9 -8.97 13.52 7.61
C PHE A 9 -7.95 13.02 6.58
N ILE A 10 -8.40 12.21 5.63
CA ILE A 10 -7.63 11.70 4.48
C ILE A 10 -8.22 12.23 3.18
N ALA A 11 -9.46 11.89 2.87
CA ALA A 11 -10.14 12.28 1.65
C ALA A 11 -11.65 12.39 1.84
N GLU A 12 -12.29 13.24 1.05
CA GLU A 12 -13.75 13.38 1.01
C GLU A 12 -14.20 13.57 -0.43
N PHE A 13 -15.07 12.68 -0.88
CA PHE A 13 -15.75 12.74 -2.16
C PHE A 13 -17.19 13.13 -1.91
N ILE A 14 -17.68 14.15 -2.57
CA ILE A 14 -19.06 14.62 -2.45
C ILE A 14 -19.68 14.66 -3.87
N ARG A 15 -20.55 13.67 -4.15
CA ARG A 15 -21.21 13.50 -5.45
C ARG A 15 -20.21 13.62 -6.61
N ALA A 16 -19.02 13.09 -6.41
CA ALA A 16 -17.92 13.21 -7.34
C ALA A 16 -18.09 12.25 -8.51
N SER A 17 -17.90 12.76 -9.72
CA SER A 17 -17.80 11.94 -10.91
C SER A 17 -16.45 12.16 -11.57
N VAL A 18 -15.86 11.08 -12.10
CA VAL A 18 -14.51 11.08 -12.68
C VAL A 18 -14.52 10.38 -14.02
N SER A 19 -13.77 10.93 -14.98
CA SER A 19 -13.43 10.29 -16.26
C SER A 19 -11.94 10.44 -16.55
N TYR A 20 -11.43 9.65 -17.48
CA TYR A 20 -10.09 9.88 -18.01
C TYR A 20 -10.06 11.12 -18.91
N PRO A 21 -8.91 11.81 -18.99
CA PRO A 21 -8.71 12.86 -19.98
C PRO A 21 -9.08 12.34 -21.38
N ASN A 22 -9.80 13.15 -22.15
CA ASN A 22 -10.29 12.82 -23.49
C ASN A 22 -11.39 11.74 -23.57
N SER A 23 -11.95 11.28 -22.46
CA SER A 23 -13.11 10.39 -22.43
C SER A 23 -14.37 11.13 -21.99
N LYS A 24 -15.45 11.01 -22.75
CA LYS A 24 -16.77 11.52 -22.34
C LYS A 24 -17.50 10.59 -21.36
N ASN A 25 -17.01 9.37 -21.20
CA ASN A 25 -17.65 8.38 -20.34
C ASN A 25 -17.20 8.56 -18.90
N LYS A 26 -18.16 8.85 -18.01
CA LYS A 26 -17.94 8.84 -16.56
C LYS A 26 -17.69 7.41 -16.10
N ILE A 27 -16.52 7.16 -15.53
CA ILE A 27 -16.17 5.86 -14.96
C ILE A 27 -16.64 5.78 -13.50
N LEU A 28 -16.36 6.83 -12.72
CA LEU A 28 -16.98 7.00 -11.40
C LEU A 28 -18.17 7.95 -11.55
N LYS A 29 -19.30 7.57 -10.95
CA LYS A 29 -20.53 8.33 -11.06
C LYS A 29 -21.09 8.61 -9.66
N ASP A 30 -21.22 9.88 -9.32
CA ASP A 30 -21.90 10.38 -8.11
C ASP A 30 -21.40 9.69 -6.81
N ILE A 31 -20.08 9.54 -6.68
CA ILE A 31 -19.47 8.91 -5.53
C ILE A 31 -19.43 9.88 -4.34
N SER A 32 -19.94 9.41 -3.20
CA SER A 32 -19.87 10.13 -1.93
C SER A 32 -19.26 9.22 -0.86
N VAL A 33 -18.05 9.54 -0.43
CA VAL A 33 -17.32 8.80 0.59
C VAL A 33 -16.37 9.71 1.35
N LYS A 34 -16.24 9.47 2.64
CA LYS A 34 -15.25 10.13 3.51
C LYS A 34 -14.29 9.08 4.04
N ILE A 35 -13.01 9.35 3.90
CA ILE A 35 -11.92 8.48 4.34
C ILE A 35 -11.17 9.17 5.46
N THR A 36 -10.98 8.46 6.55
CA THR A 36 -10.22 8.91 7.72
C THR A 36 -9.05 7.98 8.03
N LYS A 37 -8.09 8.49 8.78
CA LYS A 37 -6.91 7.72 9.19
C LYS A 37 -7.33 6.48 9.99
N GLY A 38 -6.85 5.33 9.57
CA GLY A 38 -7.14 4.05 10.20
C GLY A 38 -8.31 3.29 9.59
N ASP A 39 -9.02 3.87 8.60
CA ASP A 39 -10.09 3.17 7.90
C ASP A 39 -9.57 1.92 7.18
N ARG A 40 -10.43 0.92 7.12
CA ARG A 40 -10.23 -0.32 6.35
C ARG A 40 -11.28 -0.35 5.26
N ILE A 41 -10.87 -0.15 4.02
CA ILE A 41 -11.78 0.04 2.88
C ILE A 41 -11.56 -1.07 1.88
N GLY A 42 -12.60 -1.90 1.67
CA GLY A 42 -12.64 -2.88 0.59
C GLY A 42 -13.23 -2.28 -0.67
N LEU A 43 -12.53 -2.42 -1.79
CA LEU A 43 -12.99 -2.02 -3.11
C LEU A 43 -13.47 -3.26 -3.85
N LEU A 44 -14.78 -3.48 -3.86
CA LEU A 44 -15.40 -4.64 -4.49
C LEU A 44 -15.93 -4.29 -5.88
N GLY A 45 -15.65 -5.15 -6.84
CA GLY A 45 -16.16 -5.01 -8.21
C GLY A 45 -15.39 -5.85 -9.22
N LYS A 46 -16.02 -6.13 -10.35
CA LYS A 46 -15.37 -6.79 -11.48
C LYS A 46 -14.30 -5.88 -12.09
N ASN A 47 -13.36 -6.45 -12.85
CA ASN A 47 -12.39 -5.67 -13.61
C ASN A 47 -13.11 -4.67 -14.53
N GLY A 48 -12.62 -3.43 -14.58
CA GLY A 48 -13.24 -2.34 -15.38
C GLY A 48 -14.38 -1.58 -14.68
N THR A 49 -14.71 -1.86 -13.43
CA THR A 49 -15.79 -1.16 -12.69
C THR A 49 -15.37 0.19 -12.10
N GLY A 50 -14.12 0.61 -12.27
CA GLY A 50 -13.63 1.89 -11.79
C GLY A 50 -12.78 1.83 -10.50
N LYS A 51 -12.41 0.64 -10.00
CA LYS A 51 -11.52 0.51 -8.81
C LYS A 51 -10.20 1.26 -9.00
N SER A 52 -9.50 0.99 -10.11
CA SER A 52 -8.25 1.68 -10.44
C SER A 52 -8.44 3.19 -10.64
N THR A 53 -9.58 3.60 -11.19
CA THR A 53 -9.92 5.02 -11.35
C THR A 53 -10.10 5.69 -9.99
N PHE A 54 -10.77 5.02 -9.04
CA PHE A 54 -10.92 5.53 -7.68
C PHE A 54 -9.56 5.69 -6.99
N LEU A 55 -8.68 4.68 -7.10
CA LEU A 55 -7.34 4.72 -6.53
C LEU A 55 -6.50 5.86 -7.13
N LYS A 56 -6.52 6.02 -8.46
CA LYS A 56 -5.82 7.12 -9.15
C LYS A 56 -6.35 8.49 -8.74
N THR A 57 -7.64 8.60 -8.51
CA THR A 57 -8.24 9.84 -8.01
C THR A 57 -7.80 10.12 -6.57
N LEU A 58 -7.75 9.10 -5.72
CA LEU A 58 -7.33 9.22 -4.33
C LEU A 58 -5.86 9.66 -4.18
N ILE A 59 -4.98 9.21 -5.09
CA ILE A 59 -3.58 9.65 -5.12
C ILE A 59 -3.35 10.96 -5.89
N GLY A 60 -4.41 11.56 -6.45
CA GLY A 60 -4.37 12.86 -7.10
C GLY A 60 -3.97 12.84 -8.58
N GLU A 61 -3.88 11.66 -9.20
CA GLU A 61 -3.59 11.53 -10.65
C GLU A 61 -4.78 11.93 -11.53
N LEU A 62 -6.00 11.74 -11.03
CA LEU A 62 -7.24 12.12 -11.72
C LEU A 62 -8.01 13.12 -10.88
N LYS A 63 -8.75 14.02 -11.58
CA LYS A 63 -9.60 15.02 -10.95
C LYS A 63 -11.07 14.75 -11.29
N GLU A 64 -11.94 15.29 -10.45
CA GLU A 64 -13.38 15.28 -10.69
C GLU A 64 -13.78 16.11 -11.91
N ILE A 65 -14.78 15.65 -12.65
CA ILE A 65 -15.45 16.41 -13.69
C ILE A 65 -16.77 17.03 -13.19
N SER A 66 -17.30 16.53 -12.08
CA SER A 66 -18.43 17.10 -11.36
C SER A 66 -18.39 16.68 -9.89
N GLY A 67 -19.07 17.41 -9.02
CA GLY A 67 -19.02 17.23 -7.58
C GLY A 67 -17.80 17.87 -6.97
N SER A 68 -17.30 17.33 -5.88
CA SER A 68 -16.12 17.86 -5.17
C SER A 68 -15.28 16.70 -4.60
N ILE A 69 -13.98 16.83 -4.75
CA ILE A 69 -12.98 15.93 -4.13
C ILE A 69 -12.02 16.78 -3.31
N LYS A 70 -11.95 16.48 -2.02
CA LYS A 70 -10.97 17.09 -1.12
C LYS A 70 -9.99 16.02 -0.68
N LEU A 71 -8.71 16.26 -0.89
CA LEU A 71 -7.61 15.39 -0.44
C LEU A 71 -6.77 16.12 0.59
N LYS A 72 -6.32 15.42 1.62
CA LYS A 72 -5.33 15.94 2.55
C LYS A 72 -4.04 16.24 1.78
N LYS A 73 -3.40 17.37 2.10
CA LYS A 73 -2.09 17.71 1.53
C LYS A 73 -1.04 16.68 1.98
N ASN A 74 -0.10 16.39 1.09
CA ASN A 74 1.02 15.47 1.34
C ASN A 74 0.58 14.05 1.72
N LEU A 75 -0.50 13.56 1.10
CA LEU A 75 -0.88 12.16 1.20
C LEU A 75 0.17 11.29 0.53
N GLU A 76 0.66 10.31 1.26
CA GLU A 76 1.53 9.29 0.72
C GLU A 76 0.90 7.92 0.89
N PHE A 77 0.65 7.24 -0.21
CA PHE A 77 0.21 5.86 -0.24
C PHE A 77 1.35 4.96 -0.73
N SER A 78 1.49 3.79 -0.11
CA SER A 78 2.28 2.71 -0.65
C SER A 78 1.37 1.87 -1.56
N TYR A 79 1.69 1.81 -2.84
CA TYR A 79 0.99 0.97 -3.80
C TYR A 79 1.76 -0.34 -3.96
N PHE A 80 1.17 -1.44 -3.52
CA PHE A 80 1.88 -2.72 -3.42
C PHE A 80 2.36 -3.23 -4.78
N ASP A 81 1.53 -3.13 -5.82
CA ASP A 81 1.90 -3.59 -7.16
C ASP A 81 3.02 -2.78 -7.80
N GLN A 82 3.08 -1.47 -7.55
CA GLN A 82 4.18 -0.65 -8.07
C GLN A 82 5.52 -1.03 -7.44
N LEU A 83 5.50 -1.48 -6.18
CA LEU A 83 6.70 -1.92 -5.48
C LEU A 83 7.23 -3.27 -5.99
N ARG A 84 6.38 -4.09 -6.63
CA ARG A 84 6.82 -5.33 -7.29
C ARG A 84 7.84 -5.07 -8.41
N ASN A 85 7.71 -3.95 -9.11
CA ASN A 85 8.67 -3.57 -10.15
C ASN A 85 10.08 -3.34 -9.60
N ASP A 86 10.20 -2.93 -8.34
CA ASP A 86 11.47 -2.76 -7.64
C ASP A 86 12.17 -4.10 -7.35
N LEU A 87 11.44 -5.22 -7.42
CA LEU A 87 11.97 -6.55 -7.18
C LEU A 87 12.65 -7.19 -8.40
N ASN A 88 12.49 -6.61 -9.59
CA ASN A 88 13.18 -7.07 -10.79
C ASN A 88 14.65 -6.60 -10.81
N SER A 89 15.40 -6.97 -9.78
CA SER A 89 16.79 -6.57 -9.64
C SER A 89 17.63 -7.70 -9.04
N ASN A 90 18.92 -7.72 -9.34
CA ASN A 90 19.89 -8.64 -8.74
C ASN A 90 20.25 -8.27 -7.28
N LYS A 91 19.47 -7.42 -6.64
CA LYS A 91 19.72 -7.01 -5.25
C LYS A 91 19.43 -8.16 -4.29
N SER A 92 20.14 -8.18 -3.19
CA SER A 92 19.88 -9.08 -2.08
C SER A 92 18.70 -8.61 -1.23
N LEU A 93 18.17 -9.51 -0.39
CA LEU A 93 17.13 -9.17 0.58
C LEU A 93 17.57 -7.99 1.46
N LYS A 94 18.83 -8.01 1.87
CA LYS A 94 19.45 -6.94 2.67
C LYS A 94 19.44 -5.60 1.94
N GLU A 95 19.88 -5.56 0.69
CA GLU A 95 19.96 -4.32 -0.10
C GLU A 95 18.60 -3.71 -0.41
N ILE A 96 17.53 -4.52 -0.42
CA ILE A 96 16.15 -4.02 -0.56
C ILE A 96 15.70 -3.29 0.70
N LEU A 97 16.07 -3.76 1.86
CA LEU A 97 15.63 -3.21 3.15
C LEU A 97 16.56 -2.13 3.68
N VAL A 98 17.87 -2.30 3.50
CA VAL A 98 18.91 -1.40 4.03
C VAL A 98 19.50 -0.59 2.88
N ARG A 99 18.91 0.57 2.60
CA ARG A 99 19.28 1.41 1.43
C ARG A 99 20.67 2.01 1.51
N ASN A 100 21.16 2.29 2.71
CA ASN A 100 22.43 3.01 2.94
C ASN A 100 23.60 2.08 3.28
N GLY A 101 23.42 0.77 3.07
CA GLY A 101 24.41 -0.23 3.51
C GLY A 101 24.37 -0.49 5.02
N GLY A 102 25.20 -1.42 5.49
CA GLY A 102 25.20 -1.85 6.88
C GLY A 102 24.24 -3.01 7.15
N ASP A 103 23.94 -3.27 8.42
CA ASP A 103 23.13 -4.39 8.89
C ASP A 103 21.86 -3.95 9.65
N TYR A 104 21.62 -2.66 9.74
CA TYR A 104 20.50 -2.09 10.48
C TYR A 104 19.58 -1.29 9.59
N LEU A 105 18.29 -1.38 9.83
CA LEU A 105 17.25 -0.58 9.19
C LEU A 105 16.40 0.10 10.25
N SER A 106 15.85 1.26 9.88
CA SER A 106 14.85 1.94 10.70
C SER A 106 13.49 1.28 10.48
N VAL A 107 12.89 0.76 11.55
CA VAL A 107 11.54 0.21 11.56
C VAL A 107 10.67 1.08 12.46
N GLN A 108 9.80 1.87 11.86
CA GLN A 108 8.93 2.81 12.58
C GLN A 108 9.68 3.71 13.58
N GLY A 109 10.86 4.19 13.15
CA GLY A 109 11.70 5.07 13.95
C GLY A 109 12.63 4.38 14.95
N LYS A 110 12.65 3.04 14.98
CA LYS A 110 13.58 2.26 15.82
C LYS A 110 14.55 1.48 14.96
N GLU A 111 15.82 1.51 15.28
CA GLU A 111 16.82 0.69 14.60
C GLU A 111 16.65 -0.79 14.94
N ARG A 112 16.65 -1.63 13.90
CA ARG A 112 16.61 -3.09 14.03
C ARG A 112 17.63 -3.72 13.09
N HIS A 113 18.25 -4.80 13.55
CA HIS A 113 19.11 -5.61 12.71
C HIS A 113 18.29 -6.32 11.64
N VAL A 114 18.74 -6.28 10.38
CA VAL A 114 17.99 -6.78 9.21
C VAL A 114 17.62 -8.26 9.32
N CYS A 115 18.53 -9.09 9.82
CA CYS A 115 18.26 -10.52 10.02
C CYS A 115 17.14 -10.76 11.04
N SER A 116 17.13 -10.01 12.16
CA SER A 116 16.06 -10.09 13.15
C SER A 116 14.72 -9.64 12.59
N TYR A 117 14.72 -8.58 11.79
CA TYR A 117 13.52 -8.08 11.15
C TYR A 117 12.96 -9.06 10.11
N LEU A 118 13.80 -9.61 9.24
CA LEU A 118 13.41 -10.60 8.24
C LEU A 118 12.85 -11.89 8.86
N LYS A 119 13.33 -12.28 10.05
CA LYS A 119 12.79 -13.43 10.78
C LYS A 119 11.32 -13.27 11.13
N ASP A 120 10.86 -12.05 11.45
CA ASP A 120 9.43 -11.76 11.71
C ASP A 120 8.56 -12.03 10.47
N PHE A 121 9.16 -11.99 9.26
CA PHE A 121 8.53 -12.30 7.98
C PHE A 121 8.85 -13.70 7.48
N GLN A 122 9.22 -14.60 8.39
CA GLN A 122 9.49 -16.02 8.10
C GLN A 122 10.65 -16.27 7.12
N PHE A 123 11.63 -15.37 7.07
CA PHE A 123 12.87 -15.62 6.34
C PHE A 123 13.93 -16.23 7.24
N ASP A 124 14.68 -17.20 6.71
CA ASP A 124 15.91 -17.66 7.37
C ASP A 124 16.95 -16.53 7.34
N PRO A 125 17.49 -16.12 8.49
CA PRO A 125 18.54 -15.10 8.56
C PRO A 125 19.75 -15.38 7.68
N LYS A 126 20.06 -16.66 7.40
CA LYS A 126 21.18 -17.06 6.53
C LYS A 126 20.97 -16.63 5.07
N ARG A 127 19.70 -16.38 4.66
CA ARG A 127 19.34 -15.99 3.31
C ARG A 127 19.38 -14.48 3.07
N VAL A 128 19.84 -13.70 4.03
CA VAL A 128 19.86 -12.22 3.96
C VAL A 128 20.61 -11.68 2.74
N ASN A 129 21.61 -12.42 2.26
CA ASN A 129 22.39 -12.07 1.07
C ASN A 129 21.92 -12.79 -0.21
N ASP A 130 20.88 -13.61 -0.13
CA ASP A 130 20.29 -14.22 -1.33
C ASP A 130 19.71 -13.15 -2.23
N THR A 131 19.75 -13.38 -3.53
CA THR A 131 19.11 -12.47 -4.49
C THR A 131 17.60 -12.63 -4.46
N ILE A 132 16.89 -11.54 -4.74
CA ILE A 132 15.43 -11.54 -4.83
C ILE A 132 14.95 -12.56 -5.88
N LEU A 133 15.69 -12.72 -6.97
CA LEU A 133 15.34 -13.63 -8.06
C LEU A 133 15.31 -15.11 -7.63
N SER A 134 15.95 -15.47 -6.51
CA SER A 134 15.90 -16.81 -5.94
C SER A 134 14.64 -17.08 -5.11
N LEU A 135 13.80 -16.06 -4.87
CA LEU A 135 12.60 -16.15 -4.06
C LEU A 135 11.40 -16.61 -4.89
N SER A 136 10.53 -17.42 -4.27
CA SER A 136 9.20 -17.69 -4.81
C SER A 136 8.33 -16.43 -4.82
N GLY A 137 7.24 -16.43 -5.59
CA GLY A 137 6.31 -15.29 -5.62
C GLY A 137 5.77 -14.92 -4.24
N GLY A 138 5.40 -15.91 -3.42
CA GLY A 138 4.96 -15.69 -2.04
C GLY A 138 6.06 -15.07 -1.16
N GLN A 139 7.29 -15.55 -1.29
CA GLN A 139 8.43 -14.96 -0.57
C GLN A 139 8.73 -13.53 -1.01
N GLN A 140 8.62 -13.24 -2.32
CA GLN A 140 8.76 -11.87 -2.83
C GLN A 140 7.69 -10.94 -2.24
N ASN A 141 6.45 -11.39 -2.15
CA ASN A 141 5.37 -10.64 -1.52
C ASN A 141 5.64 -10.38 -0.03
N ARG A 142 6.14 -11.37 0.72
CA ARG A 142 6.56 -11.18 2.13
C ARG A 142 7.69 -10.15 2.27
N LEU A 143 8.67 -10.18 1.38
CA LEU A 143 9.74 -9.18 1.36
C LEU A 143 9.22 -7.77 1.09
N LEU A 144 8.28 -7.62 0.14
CA LEU A 144 7.63 -6.32 -0.11
C LEU A 144 6.86 -5.81 1.09
N LEU A 145 6.10 -6.70 1.75
CA LEU A 145 5.39 -6.35 2.97
C LEU A 145 6.35 -5.86 4.05
N SER A 146 7.46 -6.57 4.25
CA SER A 146 8.48 -6.14 5.22
C SER A 146 9.01 -4.76 4.90
N LYS A 147 9.27 -4.44 3.62
CA LYS A 147 9.73 -3.12 3.18
C LYS A 147 8.71 -2.02 3.49
N VAL A 148 7.43 -2.26 3.19
CA VAL A 148 6.35 -1.28 3.41
C VAL A 148 6.11 -1.06 4.89
N LEU A 149 6.07 -2.14 5.68
CA LEU A 149 5.78 -2.06 7.12
C LEU A 149 6.93 -1.54 7.97
N ALA A 150 8.16 -1.56 7.44
CA ALA A 150 9.30 -0.91 8.09
C ALA A 150 9.05 0.60 8.23
N ASN A 151 8.57 1.25 7.16
CA ASN A 151 8.27 2.68 7.14
C ASN A 151 6.91 2.93 6.47
N PRO A 152 5.82 2.67 7.20
CA PRO A 152 4.49 2.78 6.66
C PRO A 152 4.17 4.24 6.33
N LYS A 153 3.65 4.47 5.14
CA LYS A 153 3.10 5.74 4.70
C LYS A 153 1.71 5.99 5.33
N THR A 154 1.04 7.08 4.93
CA THR A 154 -0.30 7.42 5.39
C THR A 154 -1.31 6.29 5.16
N GLY A 155 -1.20 5.64 4.02
CA GLY A 155 -2.04 4.50 3.66
C GLY A 155 -1.31 3.46 2.83
N LEU A 156 -1.90 2.26 2.80
CA LEU A 156 -1.45 1.12 2.00
C LEU A 156 -2.58 0.72 1.06
N ILE A 157 -2.27 0.60 -0.21
CA ILE A 157 -3.16 0.12 -1.25
C ILE A 157 -2.69 -1.26 -1.68
N LEU A 158 -3.56 -2.25 -1.52
CA LEU A 158 -3.36 -3.61 -1.95
C LEU A 158 -4.35 -3.90 -3.08
N ASP A 159 -3.87 -4.11 -4.29
CA ASP A 159 -4.69 -4.52 -5.42
C ASP A 159 -4.56 -6.03 -5.60
N GLU A 160 -5.68 -6.74 -5.41
CA GLU A 160 -5.74 -8.21 -5.48
C GLU A 160 -4.62 -8.93 -4.69
N PRO A 161 -4.45 -8.62 -3.38
CA PRO A 161 -3.29 -9.08 -2.60
C PRO A 161 -3.26 -10.60 -2.41
N THR A 162 -4.37 -11.28 -2.66
CA THR A 162 -4.51 -12.75 -2.51
C THR A 162 -4.09 -13.52 -3.75
N ASN A 163 -3.91 -12.87 -4.89
CA ASN A 163 -3.42 -13.53 -6.09
C ASN A 163 -1.98 -14.02 -5.86
N ASP A 164 -1.75 -15.29 -6.14
CA ASP A 164 -0.43 -15.96 -6.02
C ASP A 164 0.13 -16.05 -4.58
N LEU A 165 -0.70 -15.94 -3.55
CA LEU A 165 -0.29 -16.16 -2.17
C LEU A 165 -0.62 -17.57 -1.69
N ASP A 166 0.36 -18.22 -1.04
CA ASP A 166 0.12 -19.42 -0.24
C ASP A 166 -0.58 -19.10 1.09
N LEU A 167 -1.14 -20.12 1.73
CA LEU A 167 -1.89 -19.96 2.99
C LEU A 167 -1.05 -19.33 4.11
N GLU A 168 0.23 -19.72 4.23
CA GLU A 168 1.13 -19.18 5.26
C GLU A 168 1.36 -17.69 5.06
N THR A 169 1.55 -17.25 3.83
CA THR A 169 1.71 -15.85 3.48
C THR A 169 0.41 -15.07 3.72
N MET A 170 -0.76 -15.67 3.46
CA MET A 170 -2.04 -15.03 3.73
C MET A 170 -2.27 -14.82 5.24
N ASP A 171 -1.95 -15.81 6.07
CA ASP A 171 -2.07 -15.69 7.53
C ASP A 171 -1.15 -14.59 8.06
N LEU A 172 0.11 -14.57 7.62
CA LEU A 172 1.07 -13.53 7.97
C LEU A 172 0.59 -12.14 7.52
N LEU A 173 0.08 -12.02 6.29
CA LEU A 173 -0.48 -10.77 5.78
C LEU A 173 -1.64 -10.29 6.65
N THR A 174 -2.55 -11.18 7.02
CA THR A 174 -3.71 -10.87 7.85
C THR A 174 -3.28 -10.38 9.24
N GLU A 175 -2.33 -11.05 9.87
CA GLU A 175 -1.78 -10.66 11.17
C GLU A 175 -1.14 -9.26 11.11
N MET A 176 -0.29 -9.04 10.12
CA MET A 176 0.41 -7.77 9.94
C MET A 176 -0.52 -6.61 9.60
N LEU A 177 -1.51 -6.85 8.74
CA LEU A 177 -2.49 -5.84 8.39
C LEU A 177 -3.42 -5.50 9.56
N SER A 178 -3.71 -6.46 10.44
CA SER A 178 -4.49 -6.18 11.65
C SER A 178 -3.76 -5.26 12.62
N SER A 179 -2.45 -5.33 12.69
CA SER A 179 -1.60 -4.44 13.51
C SER A 179 -1.26 -3.11 12.83
N TYR A 180 -1.48 -2.98 11.53
CA TYR A 180 -1.18 -1.76 10.77
C TYR A 180 -2.13 -0.62 11.16
N LYS A 181 -1.56 0.52 11.61
CA LYS A 181 -2.32 1.68 12.12
C LYS A 181 -2.69 2.71 11.05
N GLY A 182 -2.20 2.55 9.83
CA GLY A 182 -2.54 3.42 8.71
C GLY A 182 -3.89 3.06 8.06
N THR A 183 -4.28 3.83 7.05
CA THR A 183 -5.46 3.54 6.23
C THR A 183 -5.15 2.43 5.23
N LEU A 184 -6.03 1.46 5.09
CA LEU A 184 -5.88 0.31 4.22
C LEU A 184 -6.99 0.30 3.17
N LEU A 185 -6.60 0.16 1.90
CA LEU A 185 -7.49 -0.07 0.76
C LEU A 185 -7.13 -1.41 0.10
N ILE A 186 -8.12 -2.26 -0.09
CA ILE A 186 -7.98 -3.62 -0.65
C ILE A 186 -8.94 -3.80 -1.82
#